data_4ce562f2bb4ff36d9e376f0484848f3d
#
_entry.id   4ce562f2bb4ff36d9e376f0484848f3d
#
_cell.length_a   1.000
_cell.length_b   1.000
_cell.length_c   1.000
_cell.angle_alpha   90.00
_cell.angle_beta   90.00
_cell.angle_gamma   90.00
#
_symmetry.space_group_name_H-M   'P 1'
#
loop_
_entity.id
_entity.type
_entity.pdbx_description
1 polymer ?
#
loop_
_entity_poly.entity_id
_entity_poly.type
_entity_poly.pdbx_seq_one_letter_code
_entity_poly.pdbx_strand_id
1 'polypeptide(L)'
;GETHEGASQMDWMEQEQERGITITSAATTAQWNGHRINIIDTPGHVDFTVEVERSLRVLDGAVTVLDAQSGVEPQTETVWRQATTYGVPRIVFINKMDKMGADFLYSVGTLHERLQANAHPIQLPIGAEDEFKAIIDLVEMDVTYYDNEEGTALRTGEPIPESHKAQAEEYREKLIEAIAEVDEEIMEKYFAGDEITKEELKAAIRKAT
;
A
#
# COMPACT_ATOMS: atom_id res chain seq x y z
N GLY A 1 0.87 5.78 18.23
CA GLY A 1 0.25 7.09 18.40
C GLY A 1 0.30 7.89 17.11
N GLU A 2 -0.57 8.87 16.96
CA GLU A 2 -0.59 9.71 15.77
C GLU A 2 0.53 10.77 15.83
N THR A 3 1.16 11.06 14.68
CA THR A 3 2.23 12.06 14.56
C THR A 3 1.76 13.46 14.92
N HIS A 4 0.52 13.82 14.55
CA HIS A 4 -0.05 15.15 14.87
C HIS A 4 -0.26 15.42 16.35
N GLU A 5 -0.33 14.37 17.17
CA GLU A 5 -0.45 14.47 18.64
C GLU A 5 0.91 14.33 19.35
N GLY A 6 2.02 14.22 18.61
CA GLY A 6 3.34 13.99 19.17
C GLY A 6 3.52 12.63 19.86
N ALA A 7 2.63 11.69 19.57
CA ALA A 7 2.58 10.37 20.21
C ALA A 7 3.26 9.25 19.40
N SER A 8 3.88 9.57 18.27
CA SER A 8 4.58 8.60 17.43
C SER A 8 5.84 8.09 18.15
N GLN A 9 6.01 6.77 18.20
CA GLN A 9 7.20 6.15 18.82
C GLN A 9 8.48 6.32 17.98
N MET A 10 8.34 6.63 16.70
CA MET A 10 9.47 6.82 15.79
C MET A 10 9.97 8.27 15.79
N ASP A 11 9.15 9.23 16.22
CA ASP A 11 9.50 10.63 16.34
C ASP A 11 10.11 10.88 17.74
N TRP A 12 11.40 10.65 17.87
CA TRP A 12 12.11 10.70 19.17
C TRP A 12 12.70 12.08 19.51
N MET A 13 12.79 12.98 18.54
CA MET A 13 13.26 14.35 18.78
C MET A 13 12.13 15.25 19.27
N GLU A 14 12.42 16.12 20.24
CA GLU A 14 11.45 17.08 20.77
C GLU A 14 10.83 17.96 19.67
N GLN A 15 11.64 18.37 18.68
CA GLN A 15 11.18 19.15 17.52
C GLN A 15 10.24 18.37 16.59
N GLU A 16 10.39 17.05 16.47
CA GLU A 16 9.49 16.18 15.73
C GLU A 16 8.14 16.09 16.42
N GLN A 17 8.16 15.90 17.73
CA GLN A 17 6.95 15.83 18.56
C GLN A 17 6.18 17.15 18.59
N GLU A 18 6.88 18.28 18.72
CA GLU A 18 6.26 19.61 18.73
C GLU A 18 5.62 19.98 17.38
N ARG A 19 6.25 19.58 16.27
CA ARG A 19 5.77 19.90 14.91
C ARG A 19 4.83 18.85 14.34
N GLY A 20 4.76 17.65 14.93
CA GLY A 20 4.00 16.54 14.44
C GLY A 20 4.48 16.01 13.08
N ILE A 21 5.78 16.17 12.78
CA ILE A 21 6.41 15.69 11.54
C ILE A 21 7.73 14.99 11.83
N THR A 22 8.04 13.94 11.10
CA THR A 22 9.32 13.23 11.14
C THR A 22 10.39 14.11 10.47
N ILE A 23 11.51 14.34 11.14
CA ILE A 23 12.64 15.13 10.63
C ILE A 23 13.80 14.20 10.24
N THR A 24 14.11 13.23 11.10
CA THR A 24 15.23 12.32 10.94
C THR A 24 14.72 10.90 10.74
N SER A 25 15.36 10.13 9.87
CA SER A 25 15.02 8.72 9.70
C SER A 25 15.25 7.95 11.00
N ALA A 26 14.25 7.21 11.44
CA ALA A 26 14.30 6.35 12.60
C ALA A 26 14.21 4.88 12.21
N ALA A 27 14.94 4.03 12.93
CA ALA A 27 14.94 2.61 12.68
C ALA A 27 14.40 1.84 13.89
N THR A 28 13.51 0.89 13.62
CA THR A 28 12.99 -0.04 14.63
C THR A 28 12.85 -1.44 14.05
N THR A 29 12.61 -2.39 14.92
CA THR A 29 12.41 -3.78 14.53
C THR A 29 11.08 -4.29 15.07
N ALA A 30 10.30 -4.91 14.20
CA ALA A 30 9.09 -5.64 14.56
C ALA A 30 9.25 -7.13 14.24
N GLN A 31 8.47 -7.96 14.90
CA GLN A 31 8.35 -9.37 14.57
C GLN A 31 6.92 -9.67 14.17
N TRP A 32 6.76 -10.34 13.04
CA TRP A 32 5.46 -10.74 12.54
C TRP A 32 5.56 -12.05 11.77
N ASN A 33 4.65 -12.96 12.06
CA ASN A 33 4.53 -14.26 11.39
C ASN A 33 5.87 -15.03 11.28
N GLY A 34 6.66 -15.05 12.37
CA GLY A 34 7.96 -15.71 12.41
C GLY A 34 9.11 -14.98 11.69
N HIS A 35 8.85 -13.78 11.18
CA HIS A 35 9.85 -12.97 10.49
C HIS A 35 10.24 -11.75 11.32
N ARG A 36 11.50 -11.37 11.21
CA ARG A 36 12.01 -10.11 11.74
C ARG A 36 11.94 -9.06 10.65
N ILE A 37 11.23 -7.97 10.92
CA ILE A 37 11.04 -6.85 9.99
C ILE A 37 11.79 -5.65 10.57
N ASN A 38 12.80 -5.18 9.86
CA ASN A 38 13.49 -3.94 10.19
C ASN A 38 12.81 -2.80 9.43
N ILE A 39 12.33 -1.82 10.16
CA ILE A 39 11.56 -0.70 9.61
C ILE A 39 12.43 0.54 9.71
N ILE A 40 12.59 1.25 8.59
CA ILE A 40 13.17 2.58 8.55
C ILE A 40 12.03 3.53 8.19
N ASP A 41 11.65 4.36 9.15
CA ASP A 41 10.67 5.43 8.92
C ASP A 41 11.39 6.67 8.41
N THR A 42 10.94 7.20 7.28
CA THR A 42 11.57 8.33 6.60
C THR A 42 10.66 9.54 6.60
N PRO A 43 11.21 10.76 6.74
CA PRO A 43 10.42 11.97 6.66
C PRO A 43 9.74 12.12 5.30
N GLY A 44 8.46 12.53 5.31
CA GLY A 44 7.68 12.79 4.09
C GLY A 44 7.82 14.21 3.54
N HIS A 45 8.56 15.08 4.22
CA HIS A 45 8.67 16.48 3.83
C HIS A 45 9.78 16.73 2.81
N VAL A 46 9.55 17.65 1.85
CA VAL A 46 10.49 17.94 0.76
C VAL A 46 11.88 18.36 1.20
N ASP A 47 12.00 18.98 2.37
CA ASP A 47 13.27 19.45 2.91
C ASP A 47 14.20 18.32 3.36
N PHE A 48 13.68 17.09 3.49
CA PHE A 48 14.40 15.94 4.02
C PHE A 48 14.72 14.86 2.99
N THR A 49 14.78 15.21 1.71
CA THR A 49 15.03 14.25 0.61
C THR A 49 16.37 13.51 0.72
N VAL A 50 17.39 14.14 1.33
CA VAL A 50 18.70 13.51 1.56
C VAL A 50 18.60 12.34 2.54
N GLU A 51 17.77 12.46 3.58
CA GLU A 51 17.54 11.37 4.55
C GLU A 51 16.82 10.20 3.89
N VAL A 52 15.85 10.48 3.04
CA VAL A 52 15.16 9.46 2.24
C VAL A 52 16.14 8.75 1.31
N GLU A 53 16.99 9.49 0.60
CA GLU A 53 17.98 8.92 -0.32
C GLU A 53 18.99 8.00 0.37
N ARG A 54 19.45 8.39 1.56
CA ARG A 54 20.35 7.54 2.37
C ARG A 54 19.66 6.23 2.76
N SER A 55 18.38 6.30 3.14
CA SER A 55 17.60 5.13 3.52
C SER A 55 17.40 4.17 2.34
N LEU A 56 17.11 4.68 1.14
CA LEU A 56 16.86 3.88 -0.06
C LEU A 56 18.02 2.94 -0.43
N ARG A 57 19.26 3.28 -0.06
CA ARG A 57 20.45 2.48 -0.36
C ARG A 57 20.51 1.13 0.37
N VAL A 58 19.75 0.97 1.43
CA VAL A 58 19.80 -0.20 2.30
C VAL A 58 18.45 -0.95 2.39
N LEU A 59 17.45 -0.51 1.63
CA LEU A 59 16.12 -1.11 1.66
C LEU A 59 16.03 -2.33 0.72
N ASP A 60 15.41 -3.40 1.21
CA ASP A 60 14.98 -4.55 0.40
C ASP A 60 13.66 -4.27 -0.31
N GLY A 61 12.85 -3.37 0.22
CA GLY A 61 11.58 -2.92 -0.33
C GLY A 61 11.07 -1.68 0.40
N ALA A 62 10.11 -0.99 -0.18
CA ALA A 62 9.52 0.21 0.39
C ALA A 62 8.00 0.15 0.39
N VAL A 63 7.39 0.75 1.42
CA VAL A 63 5.97 1.05 1.46
C VAL A 63 5.80 2.55 1.24
N THR A 64 5.22 2.92 0.10
CA THR A 64 4.88 4.31 -0.19
C THR A 64 3.49 4.58 0.37
N VAL A 65 3.40 5.50 1.33
CA VAL A 65 2.13 5.85 1.97
C VAL A 65 1.56 7.10 1.30
N LEU A 66 0.34 6.99 0.78
CA LEU A 66 -0.42 8.10 0.22
C LEU A 66 -1.60 8.46 1.13
N ASP A 67 -1.91 9.74 1.21
CA ASP A 67 -3.18 10.20 1.78
C ASP A 67 -4.31 9.96 0.79
N ALA A 68 -5.38 9.30 1.21
CA ALA A 68 -6.52 8.94 0.35
C ALA A 68 -7.26 10.14 -0.25
N GLN A 69 -7.11 11.33 0.34
CA GLN A 69 -7.69 12.55 -0.18
C GLN A 69 -6.80 13.20 -1.25
N SER A 70 -5.49 13.20 -1.05
CA SER A 70 -4.53 13.93 -1.89
C SER A 70 -3.96 13.08 -3.02
N GLY A 71 -3.81 11.77 -2.81
CA GLY A 71 -3.08 10.90 -3.73
C GLY A 71 -1.60 11.26 -3.81
N VAL A 72 -1.03 11.20 -5.01
CA VAL A 72 0.37 11.56 -5.27
C VAL A 72 0.57 13.06 -5.15
N GLU A 73 1.51 13.47 -4.30
CA GLU A 73 1.92 14.85 -4.08
C GLU A 73 3.33 15.09 -4.64
N PRO A 74 3.81 16.35 -4.80
CA PRO A 74 5.12 16.65 -5.38
C PRO A 74 6.30 15.95 -4.68
N GLN A 75 6.26 15.84 -3.35
CA GLN A 75 7.27 15.10 -2.58
C GLN A 75 7.24 13.60 -2.88
N THR A 76 6.05 13.03 -3.13
CA THR A 76 5.91 11.64 -3.54
C THR A 76 6.62 11.38 -4.88
N GLU A 77 6.49 12.30 -5.84
CA GLU A 77 7.15 12.18 -7.15
C GLU A 77 8.67 12.13 -7.02
N THR A 78 9.24 12.96 -6.14
CA THR A 78 10.68 13.01 -5.90
C THR A 78 11.18 11.69 -5.28
N VAL A 79 10.55 11.23 -4.23
CA VAL A 79 10.93 9.98 -3.53
C VAL A 79 10.72 8.77 -4.44
N TRP A 80 9.65 8.75 -5.22
CA TRP A 80 9.37 7.69 -6.18
C TRP A 80 10.47 7.56 -7.23
N ARG A 81 10.92 8.69 -7.78
CA ARG A 81 12.01 8.72 -8.75
C ARG A 81 13.32 8.23 -8.17
N GLN A 82 13.63 8.64 -6.94
CA GLN A 82 14.81 8.16 -6.22
C GLN A 82 14.74 6.65 -5.99
N ALA A 83 13.61 6.13 -5.53
CA ALA A 83 13.42 4.68 -5.34
C ALA A 83 13.58 3.90 -6.66
N THR A 84 13.12 4.44 -7.77
CA THR A 84 13.34 3.86 -9.11
C THR A 84 14.83 3.83 -9.46
N THR A 85 15.57 4.89 -9.18
CA THR A 85 17.01 4.95 -9.44
C THR A 85 17.79 3.89 -8.65
N TYR A 86 17.37 3.59 -7.42
CA TYR A 86 17.99 2.55 -6.60
C TYR A 86 17.39 1.15 -6.81
N GLY A 87 16.42 0.99 -7.70
CA GLY A 87 15.79 -0.30 -8.00
C GLY A 87 15.04 -0.91 -6.82
N VAL A 88 14.47 -0.09 -5.94
CA VAL A 88 13.75 -0.55 -4.74
C VAL A 88 12.34 -0.99 -5.11
N PRO A 89 11.94 -2.26 -4.87
CA PRO A 89 10.56 -2.72 -5.03
C PRO A 89 9.61 -1.95 -4.11
N ARG A 90 8.38 -1.70 -4.57
CA ARG A 90 7.43 -0.86 -3.82
C ARG A 90 6.04 -1.44 -3.77
N ILE A 91 5.43 -1.31 -2.59
CA ILE A 91 4.00 -1.45 -2.38
C ILE A 91 3.45 -0.08 -1.98
N VAL A 92 2.31 0.30 -2.51
CA VAL A 92 1.63 1.54 -2.13
C VAL A 92 0.54 1.25 -1.12
N PHE A 93 0.52 2.00 -0.04
CA PHE A 93 -0.49 1.97 1.00
C PHE A 93 -1.29 3.27 0.98
N ILE A 94 -2.59 3.18 0.71
CA ILE A 94 -3.49 4.33 0.72
C ILE A 94 -4.08 4.45 2.11
N ASN A 95 -3.62 5.46 2.84
CA ASN A 95 -3.92 5.71 4.24
C ASN A 95 -5.05 6.74 4.40
N LYS A 96 -5.63 6.81 5.58
CA LYS A 96 -6.68 7.76 5.94
C LYS A 96 -7.97 7.61 5.13
N MET A 97 -8.36 6.37 4.84
CA MET A 97 -9.62 6.09 4.16
C MET A 97 -10.86 6.50 4.99
N ASP A 98 -10.68 6.71 6.29
CA ASP A 98 -11.67 7.19 7.26
C ASP A 98 -11.86 8.72 7.24
N LYS A 99 -11.01 9.46 6.56
CA LYS A 99 -11.07 10.93 6.54
C LYS A 99 -12.00 11.44 5.44
N MET A 100 -12.61 12.60 5.70
CA MET A 100 -13.46 13.29 4.73
C MET A 100 -12.71 13.55 3.43
N GLY A 101 -13.35 13.27 2.29
CA GLY A 101 -12.74 13.40 0.97
C GLY A 101 -11.85 12.23 0.55
N ALA A 102 -11.76 11.15 1.34
CA ALA A 102 -11.02 9.95 0.98
C ALA A 102 -11.62 9.27 -0.26
N ASP A 103 -10.76 9.03 -1.25
CA ASP A 103 -11.12 8.33 -2.50
C ASP A 103 -9.97 7.42 -2.93
N PHE A 104 -10.17 6.12 -2.77
CA PHE A 104 -9.16 5.12 -3.10
C PHE A 104 -8.83 5.08 -4.60
N LEU A 105 -9.85 5.05 -5.46
CA LEU A 105 -9.65 4.95 -6.90
C LEU A 105 -9.06 6.22 -7.51
N TYR A 106 -9.42 7.37 -6.99
CA TYR A 106 -8.75 8.63 -7.32
C TYR A 106 -7.25 8.55 -7.00
N SER A 107 -6.91 8.10 -5.80
CA SER A 107 -5.51 7.96 -5.36
C SER A 107 -4.72 6.98 -6.25
N VAL A 108 -5.33 5.86 -6.63
CA VAL A 108 -4.73 4.92 -7.61
C VAL A 108 -4.55 5.61 -8.97
N GLY A 109 -5.53 6.37 -9.43
CA GLY A 109 -5.45 7.14 -10.67
C GLY A 109 -4.27 8.11 -10.69
N THR A 110 -3.96 8.76 -9.57
CA THR A 110 -2.81 9.67 -9.47
C THR A 110 -1.46 8.96 -9.63
N LEU A 111 -1.35 7.68 -9.26
CA LEU A 111 -0.14 6.86 -9.51
C LEU A 111 0.09 6.69 -11.03
N HIS A 112 -0.96 6.45 -11.79
CA HIS A 112 -0.86 6.32 -13.23
C HIS A 112 -0.56 7.67 -13.91
N GLU A 113 -1.30 8.71 -13.54
CA GLU A 113 -1.23 10.02 -14.19
C GLU A 113 0.07 10.77 -13.88
N ARG A 114 0.49 10.79 -12.62
CA ARG A 114 1.62 11.60 -12.16
C ARG A 114 2.95 10.85 -12.13
N LEU A 115 2.92 9.55 -11.85
CA LEU A 115 4.13 8.74 -11.76
C LEU A 115 4.32 7.81 -12.96
N GLN A 116 3.30 7.66 -13.81
CA GLN A 116 3.27 6.68 -14.90
C GLN A 116 3.60 5.26 -14.40
N ALA A 117 3.19 4.99 -13.15
CA ALA A 117 3.43 3.71 -12.52
C ALA A 117 2.45 2.66 -13.04
N ASN A 118 2.95 1.44 -13.27
CA ASN A 118 2.11 0.29 -13.57
C ASN A 118 1.52 -0.28 -12.27
N ALA A 119 0.64 0.49 -11.63
CA ALA A 119 0.07 0.19 -10.33
C ALA A 119 -1.29 -0.50 -10.48
N HIS A 120 -1.47 -1.61 -9.76
CA HIS A 120 -2.71 -2.36 -9.74
C HIS A 120 -3.12 -2.64 -8.30
N PRO A 121 -4.40 -2.40 -7.92
CA PRO A 121 -4.89 -2.78 -6.62
C PRO A 121 -4.76 -4.29 -6.36
N ILE A 122 -4.27 -4.63 -5.18
CA ILE A 122 -4.36 -6.00 -4.63
C ILE A 122 -5.44 -6.09 -3.55
N GLN A 123 -5.93 -4.95 -3.11
CA GLN A 123 -7.02 -4.80 -2.16
C GLN A 123 -7.93 -3.64 -2.58
N LEU A 124 -9.21 -3.73 -2.23
CA LEU A 124 -10.18 -2.67 -2.43
C LEU A 124 -10.91 -2.36 -1.12
N PRO A 125 -11.17 -1.08 -0.80
CA PRO A 125 -11.95 -0.72 0.38
C PRO A 125 -13.44 -0.99 0.15
N ILE A 126 -14.15 -1.29 1.23
CA ILE A 126 -15.62 -1.23 1.30
C ILE A 126 -15.98 0.01 2.11
N GLY A 127 -16.57 0.98 1.43
CA GLY A 127 -16.86 2.29 1.98
C GLY A 127 -15.67 3.24 1.98
N ALA A 128 -15.93 4.46 2.35
CA ALA A 128 -14.95 5.53 2.54
C ALA A 128 -15.48 6.46 3.64
N GLU A 129 -14.63 7.29 4.19
CA GLU A 129 -14.97 8.21 5.27
C GLU A 129 -15.56 7.44 6.47
N ASP A 130 -16.64 7.93 7.05
CA ASP A 130 -17.32 7.29 8.18
C ASP A 130 -17.90 5.90 7.85
N GLU A 131 -18.04 5.58 6.56
CA GLU A 131 -18.53 4.28 6.10
C GLU A 131 -17.43 3.29 5.75
N PHE A 132 -16.16 3.65 5.90
CA PHE A 132 -15.04 2.73 5.71
C PHE A 132 -15.03 1.65 6.80
N LYS A 133 -15.28 0.40 6.43
CA LYS A 133 -15.51 -0.69 7.39
C LYS A 133 -14.79 -2.00 7.07
N ALA A 134 -14.34 -2.16 5.83
CA ALA A 134 -13.77 -3.44 5.40
C ALA A 134 -12.81 -3.28 4.23
N ILE A 135 -12.02 -4.31 4.01
CA ILE A 135 -11.11 -4.42 2.87
C ILE A 135 -11.37 -5.76 2.17
N ILE A 136 -11.54 -5.70 0.85
CA ILE A 136 -11.60 -6.87 -0.03
C ILE A 136 -10.17 -7.23 -0.41
N ASP A 137 -9.76 -8.48 -0.23
CA ASP A 137 -8.51 -9.02 -0.75
C ASP A 137 -8.77 -9.64 -2.14
N LEU A 138 -8.11 -9.11 -3.17
CA LEU A 138 -8.29 -9.56 -4.56
C LEU A 138 -7.50 -10.85 -4.88
N VAL A 139 -6.60 -11.27 -4.02
CA VAL A 139 -5.86 -12.52 -4.16
C VAL A 139 -6.64 -13.66 -3.51
N GLU A 140 -7.09 -13.48 -2.27
CA GLU A 140 -7.90 -14.46 -1.54
C GLU A 140 -9.36 -14.46 -2.01
N MET A 141 -9.87 -13.35 -2.58
CA MET A 141 -11.28 -13.09 -2.92
C MET A 141 -12.21 -13.26 -1.73
N ASP A 142 -11.82 -12.63 -0.65
CA ASP A 142 -12.57 -12.55 0.60
C ASP A 142 -12.52 -11.13 1.19
N VAL A 143 -13.14 -10.95 2.34
CA VAL A 143 -13.24 -9.65 3.02
C VAL A 143 -12.77 -9.75 4.45
N THR A 144 -12.04 -8.75 4.88
CA THR A 144 -11.74 -8.50 6.29
C THR A 144 -12.53 -7.28 6.78
N TYR A 145 -13.37 -7.47 7.78
CA TYR A 145 -14.11 -6.40 8.47
C TYR A 145 -13.38 -5.96 9.73
N TYR A 146 -13.46 -4.68 10.00
CA TYR A 146 -12.97 -4.05 11.22
C TYR A 146 -14.18 -3.73 12.10
N ASP A 147 -14.36 -4.50 13.18
CA ASP A 147 -15.54 -4.41 14.05
C ASP A 147 -15.39 -3.39 15.20
N ASN A 148 -14.24 -2.73 15.29
CA ASN A 148 -13.99 -1.64 16.24
C ASN A 148 -13.10 -0.55 15.63
N GLU A 149 -13.17 0.65 16.19
CA GLU A 149 -12.39 1.82 15.73
C GLU A 149 -10.87 1.63 15.90
N GLU A 150 -10.45 0.79 16.84
CA GLU A 150 -9.04 0.49 17.09
C GLU A 150 -8.43 -0.50 16.07
N GLY A 151 -9.25 -1.10 15.20
CA GLY A 151 -8.82 -2.08 14.21
C GLY A 151 -8.26 -3.38 14.80
N THR A 152 -8.57 -3.67 16.07
CA THR A 152 -8.09 -4.87 16.76
C THR A 152 -9.08 -6.03 16.69
N ALA A 153 -10.36 -5.77 16.49
CA ALA A 153 -11.39 -6.77 16.29
C ALA A 153 -11.59 -7.01 14.78
N LEU A 154 -11.04 -8.10 14.28
CA LEU A 154 -11.07 -8.45 12.86
C LEU A 154 -11.94 -9.69 12.62
N ARG A 155 -12.77 -9.63 11.58
CA ARG A 155 -13.41 -10.80 10.98
C ARG A 155 -12.87 -10.99 9.59
N THR A 156 -12.08 -12.03 9.38
CA THR A 156 -11.40 -12.36 8.12
C THR A 156 -12.09 -13.52 7.40
N GLY A 157 -11.86 -13.65 6.10
CA GLY A 157 -12.40 -14.75 5.31
C GLY A 157 -13.90 -14.65 5.06
N GLU A 158 -14.48 -13.48 5.22
CA GLU A 158 -15.91 -13.25 4.96
C GLU A 158 -16.20 -13.16 3.46
N PRO A 159 -17.41 -13.54 3.00
CA PRO A 159 -17.76 -13.44 1.60
C PRO A 159 -17.85 -12.00 1.12
N ILE A 160 -17.48 -11.76 -0.15
CA ILE A 160 -17.62 -10.45 -0.78
C ILE A 160 -19.12 -10.13 -0.91
N PRO A 161 -19.58 -8.95 -0.43
CA PRO A 161 -20.97 -8.54 -0.59
C PRO A 161 -21.36 -8.46 -2.06
N GLU A 162 -22.61 -8.81 -2.38
CA GLU A 162 -23.14 -8.80 -3.75
C GLU A 162 -22.92 -7.46 -4.45
N SER A 163 -23.07 -6.34 -3.72
CA SER A 163 -22.83 -5.00 -4.23
C SER A 163 -21.40 -4.71 -4.69
N HIS A 164 -20.43 -5.51 -4.27
CA HIS A 164 -19.01 -5.33 -4.57
C HIS A 164 -18.39 -6.46 -5.43
N LYS A 165 -19.15 -7.52 -5.71
CA LYS A 165 -18.65 -8.67 -6.48
C LYS A 165 -18.16 -8.29 -7.86
N ALA A 166 -18.96 -7.54 -8.62
CA ALA A 166 -18.60 -7.15 -9.98
C ALA A 166 -17.32 -6.31 -10.01
N GLN A 167 -17.15 -5.37 -9.08
CA GLN A 167 -15.95 -4.56 -8.95
C GLN A 167 -14.74 -5.42 -8.57
N ALA A 168 -14.90 -6.32 -7.60
CA ALA A 168 -13.81 -7.21 -7.18
C ALA A 168 -13.35 -8.13 -8.31
N GLU A 169 -14.27 -8.70 -9.07
CA GLU A 169 -13.97 -9.52 -10.24
C GLU A 169 -13.23 -8.73 -11.33
N GLU A 170 -13.72 -7.53 -11.65
CA GLU A 170 -13.08 -6.63 -12.63
C GLU A 170 -11.63 -6.29 -12.24
N TYR A 171 -11.40 -5.89 -10.99
CA TYR A 171 -10.05 -5.52 -10.53
C TYR A 171 -9.13 -6.72 -10.37
N ARG A 172 -9.67 -7.88 -9.99
CA ARG A 172 -8.90 -9.12 -10.01
C ARG A 172 -8.47 -9.50 -11.42
N GLU A 173 -9.34 -9.39 -12.41
CA GLU A 173 -9.01 -9.64 -13.81
C GLU A 173 -7.92 -8.70 -14.31
N LYS A 174 -8.03 -7.39 -14.05
CA LYS A 174 -6.99 -6.41 -14.37
C LYS A 174 -5.64 -6.73 -13.71
N LEU A 175 -5.65 -7.20 -12.47
CA LEU A 175 -4.45 -7.63 -11.77
C LEU A 175 -3.81 -8.85 -12.45
N ILE A 176 -4.61 -9.85 -12.81
CA ILE A 176 -4.13 -11.05 -13.52
C ILE A 176 -3.58 -10.69 -14.89
N GLU A 177 -4.25 -9.85 -15.66
CA GLU A 177 -3.78 -9.34 -16.95
C GLU A 177 -2.41 -8.67 -16.84
N ALA A 178 -2.25 -7.76 -15.85
CA ALA A 178 -0.99 -7.07 -15.63
C ALA A 178 0.16 -8.02 -15.27
N ILE A 179 -0.13 -9.07 -14.51
CA ILE A 179 0.88 -10.07 -14.14
C ILE A 179 1.19 -10.99 -15.31
N ALA A 180 0.19 -11.33 -16.12
CA ALA A 180 0.38 -12.13 -17.34
C ALA A 180 1.34 -11.47 -18.35
N GLU A 181 1.43 -10.13 -18.36
CA GLU A 181 2.39 -9.42 -19.21
C GLU A 181 3.87 -9.67 -18.83
N VAL A 182 4.13 -10.08 -17.60
CA VAL A 182 5.49 -10.26 -17.05
C VAL A 182 5.79 -11.69 -16.55
N ASP A 183 4.80 -12.56 -16.56
CA ASP A 183 4.93 -13.96 -16.12
C ASP A 183 4.31 -14.92 -17.15
N GLU A 184 5.16 -15.70 -17.82
CA GLU A 184 4.75 -16.61 -18.90
C GLU A 184 3.78 -17.70 -18.42
N GLU A 185 3.97 -18.25 -17.22
CA GLU A 185 3.09 -19.32 -16.69
C GLU A 185 1.68 -18.78 -16.43
N ILE A 186 1.59 -17.58 -15.87
CA ILE A 186 0.29 -16.91 -15.68
C ILE A 186 -0.34 -16.54 -17.01
N MET A 187 0.45 -16.08 -17.98
CA MET A 187 -0.03 -15.76 -19.33
C MET A 187 -0.63 -16.97 -20.04
N GLU A 188 0.06 -18.12 -20.00
CA GLU A 188 -0.43 -19.36 -20.59
C GLU A 188 -1.77 -19.81 -19.99
N LYS A 189 -1.87 -19.80 -18.65
CA LYS A 189 -3.11 -20.14 -17.95
C LYS A 189 -4.24 -19.15 -18.25
N TYR A 190 -3.95 -17.86 -18.27
CA TYR A 190 -4.93 -16.83 -18.58
C TYR A 190 -5.54 -17.01 -19.96
N PHE A 191 -4.71 -17.24 -21.00
CA PHE A 191 -5.19 -17.48 -22.35
C PHE A 191 -5.87 -18.84 -22.56
N ALA A 192 -5.48 -19.86 -21.80
CA ALA A 192 -6.14 -21.16 -21.82
C ALA A 192 -7.49 -21.16 -21.09
N GLY A 193 -7.78 -20.13 -20.28
CA GLY A 193 -8.95 -20.10 -19.41
C GLY A 193 -8.84 -21.03 -18.20
N ASP A 194 -7.62 -21.41 -17.84
CA ASP A 194 -7.35 -22.26 -16.69
C ASP A 194 -7.43 -21.46 -15.38
N GLU A 195 -7.76 -22.15 -14.30
CA GLU A 195 -7.78 -21.55 -12.98
C GLU A 195 -6.37 -21.16 -12.52
N ILE A 196 -6.21 -19.92 -12.04
CA ILE A 196 -5.00 -19.42 -11.40
C ILE A 196 -5.24 -19.46 -9.89
N THR A 197 -4.48 -20.29 -9.19
CA THR A 197 -4.59 -20.42 -7.73
C THR A 197 -4.06 -19.18 -7.02
N LYS A 198 -4.51 -18.95 -5.79
CA LYS A 198 -4.02 -17.83 -4.97
C LYS A 198 -2.53 -17.94 -4.67
N GLU A 199 -2.00 -19.15 -4.50
CA GLU A 199 -0.58 -19.40 -4.28
C GLU A 199 0.25 -19.01 -5.52
N GLU A 200 -0.22 -19.38 -6.71
CA GLU A 200 0.41 -19.00 -7.98
C GLU A 200 0.36 -17.48 -8.19
N LEU A 201 -0.78 -16.86 -7.90
CA LEU A 201 -0.93 -15.42 -8.02
C LEU A 201 -0.01 -14.66 -7.04
N LYS A 202 0.08 -15.09 -5.78
CA LYS A 202 1.02 -14.51 -4.80
C LYS A 202 2.47 -14.61 -5.24
N ALA A 203 2.88 -15.77 -5.74
CA ALA A 203 4.23 -15.99 -6.24
C ALA A 203 4.55 -15.07 -7.44
N ALA A 204 3.60 -14.95 -8.37
CA ALA A 204 3.73 -14.11 -9.55
C ALA A 204 3.75 -12.61 -9.21
N ILE A 205 2.93 -12.14 -8.27
CA ILE A 205 2.97 -10.76 -7.75
C ILE A 205 4.36 -10.47 -7.17
N ARG A 206 4.89 -11.37 -6.33
CA ARG A 206 6.22 -11.19 -5.75
C ARG A 206 7.33 -11.10 -6.79
N LYS A 207 7.22 -11.86 -7.87
CA LYS A 207 8.18 -11.84 -8.98
C LYS A 207 8.06 -10.58 -9.83
N ALA A 208 6.85 -10.01 -9.95
CA ALA A 208 6.55 -8.82 -10.73
C ALA A 208 6.90 -7.51 -10.00
N THR A 209 6.99 -7.53 -8.65
CA THR A 209 7.32 -6.38 -7.81
C THR A 209 8.83 -6.30 -7.58
#